data_727d2234db5e67a25d2819fc12522d8f
#
_entry.id   727d2234db5e67a25d2819fc12522d8f
#
_cell.length_a   1.000
_cell.length_b   1.000
_cell.length_c   1.000
_cell.angle_alpha   90.00
_cell.angle_beta   90.00
_cell.angle_gamma   90.00
#
_symmetry.space_group_name_H-M   'P 1'
#
loop_
_entity.id
_entity.type
_entity.pdbx_description
1 polymer ?
#
loop_
_entity_poly.entity_id
_entity_poly.type
_entity_poly.pdbx_seq_one_letter_code
_entity_poly.pdbx_strand_id
1 'polypeptide(L)'
;MTHKLGICIPYRDRKEHLERLIPHLSKHLNEKGIEHSFYVAHQVDDKLFNRGTMKNIAAKHAFDDGCDYIAWHDVDMIPNEECDYSYPKDNPIHIATELSKYNYGMSYPEYFGGVILFTKEQVEKTNGYSNEYWDWGMEDDDLFWRCVQEGYAEGTTLGNKYESNVAYFNGLD
;
A
#
# COMPACT_ATOMS: atom_id res chain seq x y z
N MET A 1 12.44 -1.94 19.38
CA MET A 1 12.61 -0.67 18.60
C MET A 1 11.25 -0.31 18.01
N THR A 2 10.86 0.94 18.14
CA THR A 2 9.66 1.46 17.47
C THR A 2 10.03 1.81 16.03
N HIS A 3 9.25 1.35 15.07
CA HIS A 3 9.45 1.67 13.65
C HIS A 3 8.46 2.76 13.22
N LYS A 4 8.92 3.73 12.43
CA LYS A 4 8.09 4.80 11.88
C LYS A 4 7.54 4.40 10.52
N LEU A 5 6.22 4.53 10.37
CA LEU A 5 5.47 4.21 9.15
C LEU A 5 5.26 5.46 8.28
N GLY A 6 5.59 5.37 6.98
CA GLY A 6 5.18 6.33 5.97
C GLY A 6 3.94 5.85 5.21
N ILE A 7 2.83 6.60 5.28
CA ILE A 7 1.63 6.32 4.48
C ILE A 7 1.75 7.06 3.15
N CYS A 8 1.93 6.30 2.07
CA CYS A 8 2.22 6.81 0.72
C CYS A 8 0.98 6.73 -0.15
N ILE A 9 0.37 7.86 -0.45
CA ILE A 9 -0.92 7.96 -1.13
C ILE A 9 -0.73 8.60 -2.51
N PRO A 10 -0.99 7.86 -3.62
CA PRO A 10 -1.08 8.46 -4.95
C PRO A 10 -2.40 9.25 -5.05
N TYR A 11 -2.35 10.48 -5.57
CA TYR A 11 -3.50 11.36 -5.50
C TYR A 11 -3.71 12.18 -6.78
N ARG A 12 -4.95 12.22 -7.24
CA ARG A 12 -5.52 13.22 -8.15
C ARG A 12 -7.05 13.18 -8.10
N ASP A 13 -7.68 14.35 -7.92
CA ASP A 13 -9.14 14.56 -8.01
C ASP A 13 -9.98 13.65 -7.08
N ARG A 14 -9.46 13.33 -5.89
CA ARG A 14 -10.09 12.46 -4.88
C ARG A 14 -10.15 13.14 -3.51
N LYS A 15 -10.50 14.43 -3.49
CA LYS A 15 -10.47 15.24 -2.27
C LYS A 15 -11.30 14.65 -1.13
N GLU A 16 -12.55 14.27 -1.42
CA GLU A 16 -13.45 13.71 -0.40
C GLU A 16 -12.94 12.40 0.19
N HIS A 17 -12.31 11.54 -0.64
CA HIS A 17 -11.69 10.31 -0.18
C HIS A 17 -10.51 10.60 0.75
N LEU A 18 -9.65 11.55 0.38
CA LEU A 18 -8.49 11.93 1.18
C LEU A 18 -8.89 12.54 2.53
N GLU A 19 -9.89 13.44 2.52
CA GLU A 19 -10.42 14.08 3.73
C GLU A 19 -11.08 13.09 4.71
N ARG A 20 -11.58 11.97 4.22
CA ARG A 20 -12.11 10.88 5.04
C ARG A 20 -11.01 9.93 5.52
N LEU A 21 -10.08 9.56 4.63
CA LEU A 21 -9.03 8.58 4.92
C LEU A 21 -8.08 9.07 6.02
N ILE A 22 -7.51 10.26 5.87
CA ILE A 22 -6.43 10.74 6.75
C ILE A 22 -6.84 10.74 8.23
N PRO A 23 -7.96 11.36 8.65
CA PRO A 23 -8.33 11.35 10.07
C PRO A 23 -8.69 9.95 10.57
N HIS A 24 -9.34 9.13 9.76
CA HIS A 24 -9.72 7.77 10.12
C HIS A 24 -8.48 6.88 10.33
N LEU A 25 -7.57 6.90 9.37
CA LEU A 25 -6.34 6.10 9.43
C LEU A 25 -5.39 6.59 10.53
N SER A 26 -5.26 7.91 10.71
CA SER A 26 -4.45 8.47 11.80
C SER A 26 -4.97 8.03 13.18
N LYS A 27 -6.28 8.06 13.39
CA LYS A 27 -6.90 7.55 14.62
C LYS A 27 -6.57 6.06 14.82
N HIS A 28 -6.79 5.23 13.80
CA HIS A 28 -6.51 3.79 13.84
C HIS A 28 -5.03 3.50 14.20
N LEU A 29 -4.09 4.18 13.55
CA LEU A 29 -2.66 3.99 13.80
C LEU A 29 -2.24 4.48 15.20
N ASN A 30 -2.80 5.59 15.68
CA ASN A 30 -2.55 6.09 17.03
C ASN A 30 -3.05 5.10 18.11
N GLU A 31 -4.24 4.51 17.91
CA GLU A 31 -4.79 3.50 18.80
C GLU A 31 -3.94 2.23 18.86
N LYS A 32 -3.25 1.90 17.77
CA LYS A 32 -2.28 0.79 17.68
C LYS A 32 -0.87 1.17 18.15
N GLY A 33 -0.63 2.43 18.51
CA GLY A 33 0.68 2.92 18.95
C GLY A 33 1.72 2.97 17.82
N ILE A 34 1.31 3.11 16.57
CA ILE A 34 2.20 3.17 15.40
C ILE A 34 2.53 4.64 15.10
N GLU A 35 3.81 5.00 15.23
CA GLU A 35 4.32 6.29 14.79
C GLU A 35 4.24 6.38 13.28
N HIS A 36 3.63 7.44 12.75
CA HIS A 36 3.38 7.55 11.31
C HIS A 36 3.39 8.98 10.78
N SER A 37 3.57 9.10 9.46
CA SER A 37 3.42 10.33 8.70
C SER A 37 2.76 10.04 7.35
N PHE A 38 2.03 11.03 6.80
CA PHE A 38 1.37 10.91 5.51
C PHE A 38 2.18 11.61 4.41
N TYR A 39 2.29 10.96 3.26
CA TYR A 39 2.96 11.44 2.06
C TYR A 39 1.99 11.32 0.88
N VAL A 40 1.41 12.43 0.49
CA VAL A 40 0.43 12.50 -0.60
C VAL A 40 1.12 12.99 -1.87
N ALA A 41 1.34 12.09 -2.82
CA ALA A 41 1.92 12.44 -4.11
C ALA A 41 0.82 12.83 -5.09
N HIS A 42 0.73 14.12 -5.39
CA HIS A 42 -0.29 14.70 -6.26
C HIS A 42 0.22 14.85 -7.68
N GLN A 43 -0.35 14.08 -8.61
CA GLN A 43 -0.09 14.28 -10.04
C GLN A 43 -0.90 15.49 -10.55
N VAL A 44 -0.19 16.55 -10.95
CA VAL A 44 -0.79 17.85 -11.31
C VAL A 44 -0.83 18.12 -12.81
N ASP A 45 -0.22 17.26 -13.64
CA ASP A 45 -0.28 17.35 -15.09
C ASP A 45 -1.62 16.82 -15.65
N ASP A 46 -1.81 16.93 -16.95
CA ASP A 46 -3.00 16.47 -17.68
C ASP A 46 -2.83 15.09 -18.33
N LYS A 47 -1.71 14.41 -18.08
CA LYS A 47 -1.47 13.06 -18.58
C LYS A 47 -2.38 12.05 -17.89
N LEU A 48 -2.45 10.85 -18.43
CA LEU A 48 -3.08 9.72 -17.75
C LEU A 48 -2.45 9.51 -16.36
N PHE A 49 -3.24 9.03 -15.41
CA PHE A 49 -2.74 8.88 -14.04
C PHE A 49 -1.69 7.77 -13.98
N ASN A 50 -0.52 8.09 -13.41
CA ASN A 50 0.56 7.13 -13.19
C ASN A 50 0.68 6.81 -11.69
N ARG A 51 -0.13 5.87 -11.25
CA ARG A 51 -0.21 5.46 -9.84
C ARG A 51 1.13 4.95 -9.31
N GLY A 52 1.83 4.13 -10.08
CA GLY A 52 3.13 3.58 -9.70
C GLY A 52 4.19 4.66 -9.45
N THR A 53 4.30 5.62 -10.36
CA THR A 53 5.21 6.77 -10.20
C THR A 53 4.88 7.59 -8.95
N MET A 54 3.58 7.89 -8.72
CA MET A 54 3.16 8.64 -7.53
C MET A 54 3.48 7.88 -6.24
N LYS A 55 3.25 6.58 -6.21
CA LYS A 55 3.61 5.70 -5.08
C LYS A 55 5.12 5.70 -4.82
N ASN A 56 5.94 5.61 -5.86
CA ASN A 56 7.41 5.66 -5.74
C ASN A 56 7.90 7.02 -5.21
N ILE A 57 7.35 8.12 -5.69
CA ILE A 57 7.69 9.48 -5.22
C ILE A 57 7.38 9.62 -3.74
N ALA A 58 6.17 9.24 -3.32
CA ALA A 58 5.78 9.29 -1.91
C ALA A 58 6.70 8.43 -1.03
N ALA A 59 7.03 7.22 -1.47
CA ALA A 59 7.94 6.31 -0.75
C ALA A 59 9.33 6.91 -0.58
N LYS A 60 9.87 7.53 -1.64
CA LYS A 60 11.17 8.21 -1.57
C LYS A 60 11.18 9.29 -0.50
N HIS A 61 10.18 10.17 -0.48
CA HIS A 61 10.07 11.20 0.54
C HIS A 61 9.91 10.63 1.95
N ALA A 62 9.12 9.58 2.11
CA ALA A 62 8.96 8.92 3.40
C ALA A 62 10.30 8.38 3.95
N PHE A 63 11.09 7.72 3.10
CA PHE A 63 12.41 7.22 3.50
C PHE A 63 13.43 8.33 3.74
N ASP A 64 13.41 9.40 2.95
CA ASP A 64 14.26 10.57 3.15
C ASP A 64 13.95 11.26 4.50
N ASP A 65 12.70 11.23 4.95
CA ASP A 65 12.25 11.74 6.26
C ASP A 65 12.45 10.74 7.42
N GLY A 66 13.11 9.62 7.17
CA GLY A 66 13.48 8.65 8.19
C GLY A 66 12.39 7.64 8.56
N CYS A 67 11.40 7.40 7.70
CA CYS A 67 10.51 6.26 7.88
C CYS A 67 11.26 4.94 7.68
N ASP A 68 10.96 3.94 8.51
CA ASP A 68 11.59 2.61 8.46
C ASP A 68 10.88 1.69 7.45
N TYR A 69 9.59 1.90 7.27
CA TYR A 69 8.75 1.18 6.34
C TYR A 69 7.62 2.06 5.84
N ILE A 70 6.96 1.62 4.79
CA ILE A 70 5.87 2.34 4.16
C ILE A 70 4.64 1.47 3.96
N ALA A 71 3.48 2.12 3.88
CA ALA A 71 2.27 1.57 3.27
C ALA A 71 2.03 2.30 1.95
N TRP A 72 2.11 1.61 0.83
CA TRP A 72 1.51 2.10 -0.41
C TRP A 72 0.00 1.93 -0.28
N HIS A 73 -0.70 3.04 -0.20
CA HIS A 73 -2.08 3.08 0.25
C HIS A 73 -2.96 3.82 -0.74
N ASP A 74 -3.95 3.14 -1.31
CA ASP A 74 -4.93 3.80 -2.16
C ASP A 74 -5.85 4.70 -1.32
N VAL A 75 -6.24 5.84 -1.90
CA VAL A 75 -6.98 6.90 -1.18
C VAL A 75 -8.41 6.48 -0.80
N ASP A 76 -8.97 5.48 -1.47
CA ASP A 76 -10.33 4.98 -1.28
C ASP A 76 -10.42 3.73 -0.38
N MET A 77 -9.37 3.43 0.37
CA MET A 77 -9.28 2.27 1.25
C MET A 77 -9.38 2.70 2.72
N ILE A 78 -10.54 2.47 3.34
CA ILE A 78 -10.75 2.75 4.77
C ILE A 78 -10.59 1.43 5.55
N PRO A 79 -9.58 1.32 6.43
CA PRO A 79 -9.38 0.12 7.24
C PRO A 79 -10.46 0.02 8.32
N ASN A 80 -10.81 -1.22 8.68
CA ASN A 80 -11.52 -1.50 9.91
C ASN A 80 -10.53 -1.65 11.10
N GLU A 81 -11.06 -1.93 12.28
CA GLU A 81 -10.28 -2.01 13.51
C GLU A 81 -9.28 -3.17 13.54
N GLU A 82 -9.48 -4.21 12.72
CA GLU A 82 -8.65 -5.43 12.68
C GLU A 82 -7.42 -5.28 11.77
N CYS A 83 -7.40 -4.27 10.90
CA CYS A 83 -6.28 -4.05 9.98
C CYS A 83 -4.96 -3.85 10.72
N ASP A 84 -3.96 -4.66 10.39
CA ASP A 84 -2.65 -4.63 11.00
C ASP A 84 -1.61 -3.96 10.09
N TYR A 85 -1.11 -2.82 10.53
CA TYR A 85 -0.07 -2.03 9.86
C TYR A 85 1.33 -2.24 10.48
N SER A 86 1.56 -3.35 11.18
CA SER A 86 2.84 -3.64 11.81
C SER A 86 3.98 -3.78 10.81
N TYR A 87 5.21 -3.58 11.29
CA TYR A 87 6.43 -3.63 10.48
C TYR A 87 6.61 -4.98 9.77
N PRO A 88 6.73 -5.00 8.42
CA PRO A 88 6.79 -6.22 7.60
C PRO A 88 8.22 -6.78 7.54
N LYS A 89 8.70 -7.36 8.63
CA LYS A 89 10.11 -7.74 8.84
C LYS A 89 10.67 -8.66 7.75
N ASP A 90 9.96 -9.72 7.42
CA ASP A 90 10.53 -10.79 6.59
C ASP A 90 10.11 -10.71 5.12
N ASN A 91 8.88 -10.29 4.87
CA ASN A 91 8.31 -10.17 3.53
C ASN A 91 7.44 -8.91 3.42
N PRO A 92 7.27 -8.36 2.22
CA PRO A 92 6.18 -7.41 1.97
C PRO A 92 4.84 -8.02 2.37
N ILE A 93 3.93 -7.20 2.90
CA ILE A 93 2.62 -7.67 3.38
C ILE A 93 1.51 -6.97 2.60
N HIS A 94 0.67 -7.75 1.93
CA HIS A 94 -0.58 -7.28 1.36
C HIS A 94 -1.66 -7.35 2.43
N ILE A 95 -2.22 -6.22 2.84
CA ILE A 95 -3.23 -6.15 3.90
C ILE A 95 -4.64 -5.84 3.39
N ALA A 96 -4.80 -5.31 2.18
CA ALA A 96 -6.11 -5.10 1.56
C ALA A 96 -6.66 -6.39 0.91
N THR A 97 -6.83 -7.44 1.71
CA THR A 97 -7.22 -8.78 1.24
C THR A 97 -8.73 -8.99 1.19
N GLU A 98 -9.49 -8.21 1.94
CA GLU A 98 -10.95 -8.31 2.00
C GLU A 98 -11.58 -6.95 1.71
N LEU A 99 -12.07 -6.78 0.48
CA LEU A 99 -12.63 -5.51 0.00
C LEU A 99 -14.14 -5.57 -0.08
N SER A 100 -14.82 -4.55 0.47
CA SER A 100 -16.28 -4.47 0.44
C SER A 100 -16.87 -4.52 -0.97
N LYS A 101 -16.22 -3.88 -1.93
CA LYS A 101 -16.62 -3.92 -3.36
C LYS A 101 -16.59 -5.32 -3.98
N TYR A 102 -15.89 -6.28 -3.38
CA TYR A 102 -15.84 -7.67 -3.79
C TYR A 102 -16.49 -8.60 -2.76
N ASN A 103 -17.46 -8.10 -2.01
CA ASN A 103 -18.14 -8.83 -0.95
C ASN A 103 -17.17 -9.43 0.07
N TYR A 104 -16.16 -8.64 0.45
CA TYR A 104 -15.09 -9.01 1.38
C TYR A 104 -14.21 -10.17 0.90
N GLY A 105 -14.03 -10.29 -0.41
CA GLY A 105 -13.04 -11.17 -1.03
C GLY A 105 -11.98 -10.39 -1.78
N MET A 106 -10.99 -11.10 -2.31
CA MET A 106 -10.03 -10.55 -3.26
C MET A 106 -10.58 -10.61 -4.69
N SER A 107 -10.10 -9.71 -5.54
CA SER A 107 -10.46 -9.67 -6.95
C SER A 107 -10.02 -10.94 -7.69
N TYR A 108 -8.81 -11.45 -7.37
CA TYR A 108 -8.19 -12.67 -7.88
C TYR A 108 -7.06 -13.08 -6.92
N PRO A 109 -6.56 -14.35 -6.98
CA PRO A 109 -5.62 -14.87 -5.97
C PRO A 109 -4.30 -14.10 -5.85
N GLU A 110 -3.77 -13.57 -6.98
CA GLU A 110 -2.51 -12.84 -7.05
C GLU A 110 -2.69 -11.31 -6.88
N TYR A 111 -3.91 -10.85 -6.53
CA TYR A 111 -4.17 -9.43 -6.32
C TYR A 111 -3.25 -8.85 -5.24
N PHE A 112 -2.50 -7.83 -5.60
CA PHE A 112 -1.48 -7.20 -4.76
C PHE A 112 -1.61 -5.66 -4.73
N GLY A 113 -2.84 -5.20 -4.65
CA GLY A 113 -3.18 -3.79 -4.70
C GLY A 113 -3.86 -3.26 -3.44
N GLY A 114 -4.33 -2.04 -3.49
CA GLY A 114 -5.05 -1.38 -2.42
C GLY A 114 -4.15 -0.88 -1.30
N VAL A 115 -3.69 -1.76 -0.42
CA VAL A 115 -2.74 -1.41 0.66
C VAL A 115 -1.72 -2.52 0.84
N ILE A 116 -0.44 -2.16 0.70
CA ILE A 116 0.69 -3.06 0.87
C ILE A 116 1.80 -2.41 1.69
N LEU A 117 2.42 -3.20 2.57
CA LEU A 117 3.51 -2.76 3.46
C LEU A 117 4.86 -3.25 2.95
N PHE A 118 5.84 -2.36 2.94
CA PHE A 118 7.22 -2.64 2.52
C PHE A 118 8.21 -1.97 3.47
N THR A 119 9.28 -2.66 3.82
CA THR A 119 10.47 -2.03 4.39
C THR A 119 11.27 -1.31 3.30
N LYS A 120 12.18 -0.42 3.70
CA LYS A 120 13.08 0.25 2.76
C LYS A 120 13.89 -0.75 1.94
N GLU A 121 14.47 -1.77 2.60
CA GLU A 121 15.25 -2.82 1.94
C GLU A 121 14.40 -3.60 0.91
N GLN A 122 13.15 -3.93 1.24
CA GLN A 122 12.25 -4.63 0.32
C GLN A 122 11.93 -3.77 -0.91
N VAL A 123 11.71 -2.45 -0.73
CA VAL A 123 11.51 -1.52 -1.86
C VAL A 123 12.76 -1.44 -2.74
N GLU A 124 13.94 -1.31 -2.15
CA GLU A 124 15.20 -1.25 -2.88
C GLU A 124 15.46 -2.54 -3.67
N LYS A 125 15.20 -3.68 -3.06
CA LYS A 125 15.41 -5.00 -3.67
C LYS A 125 14.48 -5.27 -4.85
N THR A 126 13.20 -4.90 -4.73
CA THR A 126 12.21 -5.04 -5.82
C THR A 126 12.26 -3.91 -6.84
N ASN A 127 12.99 -2.84 -6.53
CA ASN A 127 13.02 -1.60 -7.31
C ASN A 127 11.65 -0.89 -7.41
N GLY A 128 10.76 -1.12 -6.44
CA GLY A 128 9.45 -0.48 -6.35
C GLY A 128 8.52 -0.76 -7.54
N TYR A 129 7.58 0.15 -7.76
CA TYR A 129 6.70 0.08 -8.93
C TYR A 129 7.42 0.45 -10.22
N SER A 130 7.00 -0.13 -11.35
CA SER A 130 7.38 0.41 -12.66
C SER A 130 6.73 1.78 -12.89
N ASN A 131 7.46 2.70 -13.52
CA ASN A 131 6.97 4.02 -13.91
C ASN A 131 6.27 4.03 -15.29
N GLU A 132 6.19 2.87 -15.94
CA GLU A 132 5.73 2.75 -17.33
C GLU A 132 4.22 2.45 -17.48
N TYR A 133 3.52 2.21 -16.37
CA TYR A 133 2.09 1.95 -16.39
C TYR A 133 1.29 3.25 -16.25
N TRP A 134 0.60 3.61 -17.31
CA TRP A 134 -0.26 4.79 -17.38
C TRP A 134 -1.73 4.35 -17.45
N ASP A 135 -2.62 5.11 -16.76
CA ASP A 135 -4.01 4.81 -16.58
C ASP A 135 -4.23 3.62 -15.61
N TRP A 136 -5.14 2.71 -15.90
CA TRP A 136 -5.56 1.67 -14.97
C TRP A 136 -5.00 0.30 -15.33
N GLY A 137 -4.41 -0.36 -14.34
CA GLY A 137 -4.11 -1.79 -14.37
C GLY A 137 -2.65 -2.17 -14.59
N MET A 138 -2.31 -3.38 -14.21
CA MET A 138 -1.04 -4.10 -14.38
C MET A 138 0.13 -3.66 -13.49
N GLU A 139 0.12 -2.47 -12.91
CA GLU A 139 1.21 -2.01 -12.04
C GLU A 139 1.34 -2.84 -10.76
N ASP A 140 0.22 -3.24 -10.17
CA ASP A 140 0.20 -4.08 -8.97
C ASP A 140 0.65 -5.51 -9.29
N ASP A 141 0.25 -6.06 -10.44
CA ASP A 141 0.68 -7.38 -10.90
C ASP A 141 2.19 -7.41 -11.21
N ASP A 142 2.72 -6.36 -11.84
CA ASP A 142 4.16 -6.22 -12.08
C ASP A 142 4.95 -6.21 -10.76
N LEU A 143 4.49 -5.45 -9.76
CA LEU A 143 5.11 -5.42 -8.45
C LEU A 143 5.03 -6.79 -7.76
N PHE A 144 3.92 -7.50 -7.86
CA PHE A 144 3.77 -8.86 -7.36
C PHE A 144 4.87 -9.77 -7.94
N TRP A 145 5.03 -9.78 -9.26
CA TRP A 145 6.04 -10.63 -9.92
C TRP A 145 7.48 -10.22 -9.61
N ARG A 146 7.75 -8.92 -9.38
CA ARG A 146 9.05 -8.46 -8.87
C ARG A 146 9.33 -9.03 -7.48
N CYS A 147 8.35 -9.05 -6.59
CA CYS A 147 8.48 -9.68 -5.28
C CYS A 147 8.79 -11.19 -5.40
N VAL A 148 8.08 -11.89 -6.28
CA VAL A 148 8.33 -13.32 -6.55
C VAL A 148 9.76 -13.56 -7.04
N GLN A 149 10.23 -12.76 -7.99
CA GLN A 149 11.58 -12.85 -8.55
C GLN A 149 12.68 -12.64 -7.48
N GLU A 150 12.41 -11.78 -6.50
CA GLU A 150 13.32 -11.51 -5.39
C GLU A 150 13.19 -12.52 -4.23
N GLY A 151 12.39 -13.56 -4.40
CA GLY A 151 12.27 -14.66 -3.44
C GLY A 151 11.34 -14.36 -2.26
N TYR A 152 10.53 -13.30 -2.31
CA TYR A 152 9.56 -12.99 -1.25
C TYR A 152 8.33 -13.90 -1.25
N ALA A 153 8.12 -14.70 -2.28
CA ALA A 153 6.99 -15.62 -2.41
C ALA A 153 7.47 -17.02 -2.77
N GLU A 154 8.13 -17.69 -1.85
CA GLU A 154 8.61 -19.06 -2.06
C GLU A 154 7.46 -20.01 -2.43
N GLY A 155 7.31 -20.35 -3.70
CA GLY A 155 6.49 -21.44 -4.21
C GLY A 155 4.97 -21.36 -3.96
N THR A 156 4.52 -20.37 -3.22
CA THR A 156 3.10 -20.09 -2.98
C THR A 156 2.78 -18.70 -3.43
N THR A 157 1.57 -18.48 -3.90
CA THR A 157 1.11 -17.14 -4.19
C THR A 157 1.32 -16.24 -2.98
N LEU A 158 1.72 -14.99 -3.20
CA LEU A 158 1.86 -14.00 -2.13
C LEU A 158 0.59 -13.93 -1.25
N GLY A 159 -0.59 -14.14 -1.85
CA GLY A 159 -1.87 -14.23 -1.15
C GLY A 159 -1.85 -15.25 -0.01
N ASN A 160 -1.34 -16.45 -0.22
CA ASN A 160 -1.31 -17.48 0.83
C ASN A 160 -0.42 -17.12 2.03
N LYS A 161 0.65 -16.34 1.83
CA LYS A 161 1.49 -15.83 2.94
C LYS A 161 0.80 -14.77 3.77
N TYR A 162 -0.19 -14.10 3.23
CA TYR A 162 -0.87 -12.95 3.85
C TYR A 162 -2.25 -13.29 4.41
N GLU A 163 -2.72 -14.55 4.28
CA GLU A 163 -4.00 -15.00 4.81
C GLU A 163 -4.11 -14.85 6.34
N SER A 164 -2.99 -14.86 7.05
CA SER A 164 -2.98 -14.63 8.50
C SER A 164 -3.19 -13.16 8.89
N ASN A 165 -3.06 -12.25 7.96
CA ASN A 165 -3.29 -10.81 8.16
C ASN A 165 -4.66 -10.44 7.58
N VAL A 166 -5.73 -10.90 8.25
CA VAL A 166 -7.11 -10.59 7.85
C VAL A 166 -7.34 -9.10 8.05
N ALA A 167 -7.33 -8.36 6.95
CA ALA A 167 -7.58 -6.95 6.94
C ALA A 167 -8.85 -6.64 6.16
N TYR A 168 -9.81 -6.00 6.83
CA TYR A 168 -11.09 -5.61 6.25
C TYR A 168 -11.04 -4.15 5.83
N PHE A 169 -11.22 -3.87 4.56
CA PHE A 169 -11.30 -2.53 4.03
C PHE A 169 -12.68 -2.26 3.44
N ASN A 170 -13.27 -1.16 3.84
CA ASN A 170 -14.46 -0.64 3.21
C ASN A 170 -14.02 0.28 2.07
N GLY A 171 -14.20 -0.17 0.83
CA GLY A 171 -13.96 0.67 -0.35
C GLY A 171 -14.85 1.91 -0.29
N LEU A 172 -14.30 3.05 -0.64
CA LEU A 172 -15.03 4.31 -0.85
C LEU A 172 -15.27 4.43 -2.35
N ASP A 173 -16.51 4.28 -2.77
CA ASP A 173 -16.92 4.48 -4.16
C ASP A 173 -17.04 5.98 -4.50
#